data_ec04cb8bec1281931f2494fb9478c382
#
_entry.id   ec04cb8bec1281931f2494fb9478c382
#
_cell.length_a   1.000
_cell.length_b   1.000
_cell.length_c   1.000
_cell.angle_alpha   90.00
_cell.angle_beta   90.00
_cell.angle_gamma   90.00
#
_symmetry.space_group_name_H-M   'P 1'
#
loop_
_entity.id
_entity.type
_entity.pdbx_description
1 polymer ?
#
loop_
_entity_poly.entity_id
_entity_poly.type
_entity_poly.pdbx_seq_one_letter_code
_entity_poly.pdbx_strand_id
1 'polypeptide(L)'
;MEINIDQTKNPEQNSPNSSHWYDNLWAAFIFFTRLPFWRLHQPPKSSYSAVVEWWPLTGWLTGGAMAATLYFGSMVMPYPIVVIAAIVVRLLMTGALHEDGLADFLDGFGGGGTDRQRILAIMKDSHIGTYGVLGLILYELLLLAALFSMSPEMAALTI
;
A
#
# COMPACT_ATOMS: atom_id res chain seq x y z
N MET A 1 29.30 -1.78 53.51
CA MET A 1 27.88 -1.30 53.47
C MET A 1 27.46 -1.30 52.01
N GLU A 2 27.00 -2.48 51.52
CA GLU A 2 26.60 -2.67 50.13
C GLU A 2 25.16 -2.23 49.96
N ILE A 3 24.94 -1.27 49.06
CA ILE A 3 23.59 -0.82 48.70
C ILE A 3 23.09 -1.75 47.60
N ASN A 4 22.20 -2.65 47.98
CA ASN A 4 21.46 -3.51 47.09
C ASN A 4 20.43 -2.66 46.35
N ILE A 5 20.72 -2.30 45.07
CA ILE A 5 19.76 -1.65 44.17
C ILE A 5 18.84 -2.76 43.65
N ASP A 6 17.75 -2.97 44.36
CA ASP A 6 16.66 -3.80 43.93
C ASP A 6 16.10 -3.27 42.57
N GLN A 7 16.30 -4.07 41.54
CA GLN A 7 15.74 -3.79 40.24
C GLN A 7 14.21 -3.94 40.33
N THR A 8 13.53 -2.82 40.46
CA THR A 8 12.08 -2.76 40.23
C THR A 8 11.79 -3.14 38.80
N LYS A 9 11.61 -4.45 38.56
CA LYS A 9 11.01 -4.98 37.35
C LYS A 9 9.66 -4.32 37.15
N ASN A 10 9.57 -3.51 36.10
CA ASN A 10 8.34 -2.91 35.63
C ASN A 10 7.36 -4.05 35.29
N PRO A 11 6.22 -4.22 35.97
CA PRO A 11 5.31 -5.36 35.77
C PRO A 11 4.51 -5.28 34.48
N GLU A 12 4.68 -4.24 33.68
CA GLU A 12 3.91 -4.05 32.43
C GLU A 12 4.47 -4.78 31.20
N GLN A 13 5.60 -5.52 31.31
CA GLN A 13 6.22 -6.18 30.15
C GLN A 13 5.82 -7.65 29.93
N ASN A 14 4.92 -8.24 30.71
CA ASN A 14 4.55 -9.65 30.62
C ASN A 14 3.04 -9.90 30.54
N SER A 15 2.29 -9.20 29.67
CA SER A 15 1.10 -9.80 29.12
C SER A 15 1.48 -10.42 27.75
N PRO A 16 1.25 -11.72 27.51
CA PRO A 16 1.29 -12.23 26.15
C PRO A 16 0.16 -11.53 25.41
N ASN A 17 0.50 -10.52 24.62
CA ASN A 17 -0.41 -9.89 23.68
C ASN A 17 -0.74 -10.98 22.64
N SER A 18 -1.71 -11.82 22.95
CA SER A 18 -2.27 -12.77 22.00
C SER A 18 -2.95 -11.96 20.91
N SER A 19 -2.22 -11.70 19.83
CA SER A 19 -2.82 -11.09 18.65
C SER A 19 -3.83 -12.09 18.09
N HIS A 20 -5.07 -11.69 18.02
CA HIS A 20 -6.09 -12.47 17.34
C HIS A 20 -5.88 -12.37 15.83
N TRP A 21 -6.33 -13.36 15.06
CA TRP A 21 -6.20 -13.37 13.60
C TRP A 21 -6.80 -12.11 12.95
N TYR A 22 -7.88 -11.57 13.51
CA TYR A 22 -8.51 -10.34 13.02
C TYR A 22 -7.66 -9.08 13.28
N ASP A 23 -6.79 -9.08 14.31
CA ASP A 23 -5.87 -7.97 14.56
C ASP A 23 -4.87 -7.82 13.41
N ASN A 24 -4.39 -8.93 12.84
CA ASN A 24 -3.50 -8.95 11.69
C ASN A 24 -4.19 -8.39 10.44
N LEU A 25 -5.47 -8.73 10.25
CA LEU A 25 -6.30 -8.19 9.18
C LEU A 25 -6.48 -6.67 9.31
N TRP A 26 -6.83 -6.18 10.51
CA TRP A 26 -6.95 -4.75 10.77
C TRP A 26 -5.62 -4.02 10.58
N ALA A 27 -4.52 -4.60 11.04
CA ALA A 27 -3.17 -4.06 10.83
C ALA A 27 -2.86 -3.92 9.34
N ALA A 28 -3.23 -4.91 8.51
CA ALA A 28 -3.03 -4.86 7.07
C ALA A 28 -3.86 -3.73 6.42
N PHE A 29 -5.15 -3.60 6.75
CA PHE A 29 -5.97 -2.49 6.24
C PHE A 29 -5.43 -1.12 6.65
N ILE A 30 -4.98 -0.96 7.89
CA ILE A 30 -4.38 0.29 8.37
C ILE A 30 -3.05 0.58 7.66
N PHE A 31 -2.24 -0.45 7.41
CA PHE A 31 -0.93 -0.29 6.80
C PHE A 31 -1.00 0.03 5.30
N PHE A 32 -1.84 -0.73 4.55
CA PHE A 32 -1.91 -0.63 3.09
C PHE A 32 -2.93 0.38 2.56
N THR A 33 -3.74 0.99 3.44
CA THR A 33 -4.72 1.98 3.02
C THR A 33 -4.66 3.24 3.88
N ARG A 34 -5.13 4.36 3.33
CA ARG A 34 -5.32 5.61 4.06
C ARG A 34 -6.72 5.74 4.68
N LEU A 35 -7.51 4.68 4.61
CA LEU A 35 -8.84 4.67 5.20
C LEU A 35 -8.74 4.68 6.72
N PRO A 36 -9.65 5.36 7.44
CA PRO A 36 -9.52 5.60 8.89
C PRO A 36 -9.89 4.38 9.73
N PHE A 37 -9.40 3.20 9.36
CA PHE A 37 -9.65 1.94 10.07
C PHE A 37 -9.13 1.96 11.51
N TRP A 38 -8.08 2.74 11.80
CA TRP A 38 -7.55 2.94 13.16
C TRP A 38 -8.58 3.54 14.13
N ARG A 39 -9.65 4.17 13.63
CA ARG A 39 -10.76 4.68 14.46
C ARG A 39 -11.71 3.59 14.90
N LEU A 40 -11.75 2.48 14.18
CA LEU A 40 -12.64 1.35 14.46
C LEU A 40 -11.96 0.32 15.36
N HIS A 41 -10.70 0.02 15.10
CA HIS A 41 -9.92 -0.94 15.85
C HIS A 41 -8.43 -0.59 15.79
N GLN A 42 -7.74 -0.72 16.93
CA GLN A 42 -6.29 -0.49 17.03
C GLN A 42 -5.61 -1.81 17.41
N PRO A 43 -5.06 -2.54 16.44
CA PRO A 43 -4.39 -3.80 16.69
C PRO A 43 -3.08 -3.59 17.46
N PRO A 44 -2.63 -4.58 18.25
CA PRO A 44 -1.34 -4.53 18.92
C PRO A 44 -0.19 -4.45 17.92
N LYS A 45 0.95 -3.86 18.32
CA LYS A 45 2.11 -3.67 17.44
C LYS A 45 2.66 -4.98 16.84
N SER A 46 2.52 -6.09 17.56
CA SER A 46 2.91 -7.42 17.08
C SER A 46 2.19 -7.85 15.80
N SER A 47 0.94 -7.40 15.59
CA SER A 47 0.14 -7.74 14.40
C SER A 47 0.70 -7.14 13.10
N TYR A 48 1.48 -6.06 13.20
CA TYR A 48 2.09 -5.45 12.02
C TYR A 48 3.22 -6.29 11.40
N SER A 49 3.75 -7.29 12.08
CA SER A 49 4.73 -8.22 11.50
C SER A 49 4.12 -9.18 10.48
N ALA A 50 2.80 -9.41 10.52
CA ALA A 50 2.08 -10.34 9.66
C ALA A 50 1.24 -9.65 8.56
N VAL A 51 1.37 -8.32 8.36
CA VAL A 51 0.53 -7.56 7.41
C VAL A 51 0.63 -8.07 5.97
N VAL A 52 1.79 -8.59 5.57
CA VAL A 52 2.03 -9.09 4.21
C VAL A 52 1.19 -10.34 3.90
N GLU A 53 0.90 -11.16 4.90
CA GLU A 53 0.05 -12.36 4.75
C GLU A 53 -1.39 -12.00 4.38
N TRP A 54 -1.85 -10.82 4.79
CA TRP A 54 -3.21 -10.31 4.60
C TRP A 54 -3.32 -9.31 3.43
N TRP A 55 -2.22 -9.05 2.73
CA TRP A 55 -2.19 -8.15 1.57
C TRP A 55 -3.25 -8.48 0.50
N PRO A 56 -3.50 -9.75 0.13
CA PRO A 56 -4.52 -10.06 -0.87
C PRO A 56 -5.91 -9.50 -0.53
N LEU A 57 -6.30 -9.49 0.76
CA LEU A 57 -7.60 -8.96 1.17
C LEU A 57 -7.68 -7.42 1.07
N THR A 58 -6.57 -6.71 1.29
CA THR A 58 -6.52 -5.27 1.04
C THR A 58 -6.61 -4.95 -0.44
N GLY A 59 -6.01 -5.81 -1.30
CA GLY A 59 -6.17 -5.75 -2.76
C GLY A 59 -7.62 -5.91 -3.20
N TRP A 60 -8.37 -6.84 -2.59
CA TRP A 60 -9.81 -7.00 -2.87
C TRP A 60 -10.62 -5.75 -2.51
N LEU A 61 -10.28 -5.07 -1.42
CA LEU A 61 -10.96 -3.83 -1.03
C LEU A 61 -10.70 -2.71 -2.04
N THR A 62 -9.45 -2.48 -2.40
CA THR A 62 -9.04 -1.39 -3.31
C THR A 62 -9.44 -1.70 -4.75
N GLY A 63 -9.26 -2.94 -5.21
CA GLY A 63 -9.72 -3.42 -6.51
C GLY A 63 -11.25 -3.38 -6.63
N GLY A 64 -11.96 -3.82 -5.60
CA GLY A 64 -13.44 -3.74 -5.56
C GLY A 64 -13.96 -2.30 -5.66
N ALA A 65 -13.31 -1.35 -5.00
CA ALA A 65 -13.67 0.07 -5.12
C ALA A 65 -13.40 0.61 -6.54
N MET A 66 -12.27 0.23 -7.13
CA MET A 66 -11.94 0.59 -8.52
C MET A 66 -12.92 -0.04 -9.50
N ALA A 67 -13.23 -1.33 -9.38
CA ALA A 67 -14.22 -2.04 -10.19
C ALA A 67 -15.63 -1.42 -10.07
N ALA A 68 -16.05 -1.09 -8.85
CA ALA A 68 -17.32 -0.41 -8.64
C ALA A 68 -17.36 0.97 -9.30
N THR A 69 -16.26 1.72 -9.25
CA THR A 69 -16.13 3.02 -9.93
C THR A 69 -16.26 2.85 -11.44
N LEU A 70 -15.57 1.86 -12.03
CA LEU A 70 -15.65 1.55 -13.46
C LEU A 70 -17.08 1.15 -13.88
N TYR A 71 -17.69 0.24 -13.14
CA TYR A 71 -19.01 -0.28 -13.48
C TYR A 71 -20.11 0.77 -13.34
N PHE A 72 -20.26 1.35 -12.16
CA PHE A 72 -21.31 2.32 -11.90
C PHE A 72 -21.05 3.69 -12.54
N GLY A 73 -19.80 4.11 -12.58
CA GLY A 73 -19.41 5.38 -13.19
C GLY A 73 -19.69 5.41 -14.69
N SER A 74 -19.48 4.29 -15.40
CA SER A 74 -19.75 4.19 -16.84
C SER A 74 -21.23 4.33 -17.23
N MET A 75 -22.14 4.21 -16.27
CA MET A 75 -23.57 4.42 -16.49
C MET A 75 -23.94 5.92 -16.55
N VAL A 76 -23.10 6.80 -15.99
CA VAL A 76 -23.42 8.24 -15.84
C VAL A 76 -22.40 9.17 -16.47
N MET A 77 -21.18 8.68 -16.78
CA MET A 77 -20.07 9.48 -17.32
C MET A 77 -19.42 8.81 -18.53
N PRO A 78 -18.77 9.59 -19.41
CA PRO A 78 -17.94 9.04 -20.49
C PRO A 78 -16.83 8.13 -19.93
N TYR A 79 -16.65 6.98 -20.56
CA TYR A 79 -15.72 5.94 -20.09
C TYR A 79 -14.29 6.43 -19.81
N PRO A 80 -13.66 7.31 -20.64
CA PRO A 80 -12.32 7.83 -20.32
C PRO A 80 -12.23 8.57 -18.98
N ILE A 81 -13.29 9.30 -18.61
CA ILE A 81 -13.34 10.03 -17.33
C ILE A 81 -13.44 9.02 -16.19
N VAL A 82 -14.25 7.99 -16.36
CA VAL A 82 -14.45 6.95 -15.34
C VAL A 82 -13.18 6.16 -15.08
N VAL A 83 -12.42 5.83 -16.12
CA VAL A 83 -11.13 5.15 -15.98
C VAL A 83 -10.15 5.99 -15.14
N ILE A 84 -10.02 7.27 -15.46
CA ILE A 84 -9.17 8.18 -14.68
C ILE A 84 -9.67 8.26 -13.22
N ALA A 85 -11.00 8.39 -13.02
CA ALA A 85 -11.59 8.44 -11.68
C ALA A 85 -11.31 7.15 -10.89
N ALA A 86 -11.38 5.98 -11.51
CA ALA A 86 -11.08 4.70 -10.88
C ALA A 86 -9.61 4.61 -10.42
N ILE A 87 -8.67 5.07 -11.25
CA ILE A 87 -7.25 5.16 -10.87
C ILE A 87 -7.07 6.13 -9.69
N VAL A 88 -7.70 7.32 -9.73
CA VAL A 88 -7.65 8.29 -8.63
C VAL A 88 -8.21 7.70 -7.34
N VAL A 89 -9.33 6.96 -7.39
CA VAL A 89 -9.90 6.27 -6.22
C VAL A 89 -8.88 5.30 -5.62
N ARG A 90 -8.22 4.48 -6.44
CA ARG A 90 -7.16 3.56 -5.99
C ARG A 90 -6.03 4.32 -5.31
N LEU A 91 -5.49 5.36 -5.96
CA LEU A 91 -4.39 6.18 -5.43
C LEU A 91 -4.76 6.84 -4.09
N LEU A 92 -5.97 7.38 -3.96
CA LEU A 92 -6.44 7.98 -2.72
C LEU A 92 -6.61 6.95 -1.59
N MET A 93 -7.09 5.74 -1.92
CA MET A 93 -7.27 4.67 -0.94
C MET A 93 -5.95 4.12 -0.42
N THR A 94 -4.97 3.91 -1.30
CA THR A 94 -3.65 3.36 -0.93
C THR A 94 -2.67 4.44 -0.49
N GLY A 95 -2.96 5.70 -0.79
CA GLY A 95 -2.02 6.82 -0.60
C GLY A 95 -0.80 6.72 -1.50
N ALA A 96 -0.96 6.12 -2.68
CA ALA A 96 0.09 5.86 -3.66
C ALA A 96 1.28 5.02 -3.13
N LEU A 97 1.05 4.19 -2.10
CA LEU A 97 2.11 3.37 -1.47
C LEU A 97 2.82 2.45 -2.47
N HIS A 98 2.08 1.88 -3.41
CA HIS A 98 2.64 0.96 -4.41
C HIS A 98 3.41 1.70 -5.50
N GLU A 99 2.92 2.87 -5.91
CA GLU A 99 3.55 3.74 -6.89
C GLU A 99 4.84 4.33 -6.33
N ASP A 100 4.85 4.73 -5.07
CA ASP A 100 6.04 5.19 -4.34
C ASP A 100 7.11 4.08 -4.30
N GLY A 101 6.73 2.87 -3.89
CA GLY A 101 7.63 1.72 -3.89
C GLY A 101 8.16 1.34 -5.28
N LEU A 102 7.35 1.51 -6.35
CA LEU A 102 7.78 1.29 -7.72
C LEU A 102 8.81 2.36 -8.14
N ALA A 103 8.59 3.62 -7.80
CA ALA A 103 9.51 4.71 -8.08
C ALA A 103 10.86 4.49 -7.39
N ASP A 104 10.85 4.18 -6.09
CA ASP A 104 12.05 3.88 -5.31
C ASP A 104 12.82 2.68 -5.88
N PHE A 105 12.11 1.63 -6.27
CA PHE A 105 12.72 0.47 -6.91
C PHE A 105 13.42 0.84 -8.22
N LEU A 106 12.75 1.59 -9.09
CA LEU A 106 13.30 1.98 -10.39
C LEU A 106 14.50 2.93 -10.25
N ASP A 107 14.44 3.89 -9.32
CA ASP A 107 15.55 4.77 -9.03
C ASP A 107 16.73 4.01 -8.40
N GLY A 108 16.45 3.11 -7.46
CA GLY A 108 17.47 2.30 -6.81
C GLY A 108 18.23 1.44 -7.81
N PHE A 109 17.54 0.67 -8.64
CA PHE A 109 18.17 -0.21 -9.61
C PHE A 109 18.67 0.51 -10.86
N GLY A 110 18.03 1.60 -11.27
CA GLY A 110 18.50 2.43 -12.40
C GLY A 110 19.75 3.26 -12.07
N GLY A 111 19.83 3.81 -10.85
CA GLY A 111 20.92 4.69 -10.42
C GLY A 111 22.03 4.04 -9.60
N GLY A 112 21.74 2.90 -8.94
CA GLY A 112 22.65 2.22 -8.00
C GLY A 112 23.65 1.25 -8.65
N GLY A 113 23.41 0.84 -9.91
CA GLY A 113 24.25 -0.13 -10.62
C GLY A 113 24.21 -1.51 -9.94
N THR A 114 25.37 -2.09 -9.64
CA THR A 114 25.51 -3.39 -8.98
C THR A 114 25.79 -3.27 -7.47
N ASP A 115 25.95 -2.05 -6.96
CA ASP A 115 26.26 -1.82 -5.55
C ASP A 115 24.98 -1.82 -4.70
N ARG A 116 24.79 -2.88 -3.92
CA ARG A 116 23.65 -3.05 -3.03
C ARG A 116 23.51 -1.90 -2.01
N GLN A 117 24.61 -1.39 -1.47
CA GLN A 117 24.55 -0.32 -0.47
C GLN A 117 24.06 0.97 -1.10
N ARG A 118 24.54 1.28 -2.31
CA ARG A 118 24.10 2.43 -3.08
C ARG A 118 22.64 2.31 -3.51
N ILE A 119 22.19 1.13 -3.97
CA ILE A 119 20.78 0.87 -4.29
C ILE A 119 19.89 1.16 -3.08
N LEU A 120 20.22 0.58 -1.92
CA LEU A 120 19.44 0.78 -0.69
C LEU A 120 19.49 2.22 -0.17
N ALA A 121 20.59 2.95 -0.40
CA ALA A 121 20.69 4.36 -0.05
C ALA A 121 19.76 5.22 -0.91
N ILE A 122 19.71 4.95 -2.23
CA ILE A 122 18.78 5.64 -3.16
C ILE A 122 17.34 5.35 -2.77
N MET A 123 16.97 4.09 -2.53
CA MET A 123 15.60 3.70 -2.13
C MET A 123 15.15 4.28 -0.78
N LYS A 124 16.06 4.75 0.05
CA LYS A 124 15.76 5.43 1.32
C LYS A 124 15.73 6.95 1.23
N ASP A 125 16.18 7.48 0.10
CA ASP A 125 16.11 8.92 -0.16
C ASP A 125 14.67 9.29 -0.54
N SER A 126 14.14 10.32 0.07
CA SER A 126 12.78 10.82 -0.21
C SER A 126 12.67 11.59 -1.53
N HIS A 127 13.76 11.74 -2.28
CA HIS A 127 13.78 12.43 -3.57
C HIS A 127 13.53 11.44 -4.70
N ILE A 128 12.54 11.76 -5.54
CA ILE A 128 12.32 10.97 -6.75
C ILE A 128 13.35 11.30 -7.82
N GLY A 129 13.94 10.28 -8.42
CA GLY A 129 14.89 10.42 -9.52
C GLY A 129 14.23 10.27 -10.90
N THR A 130 15.05 10.36 -11.94
CA THR A 130 14.57 10.30 -13.33
C THR A 130 13.98 8.93 -13.69
N TYR A 131 14.56 7.83 -13.18
CA TYR A 131 14.07 6.48 -13.48
C TYR A 131 12.70 6.25 -12.83
N GLY A 132 12.50 6.71 -11.59
CA GLY A 132 11.22 6.64 -10.90
C GLY A 132 10.14 7.42 -11.64
N VAL A 133 10.43 8.68 -12.02
CA VAL A 133 9.49 9.51 -12.77
C VAL A 133 9.10 8.88 -14.11
N LEU A 134 10.08 8.44 -14.91
CA LEU A 134 9.81 7.81 -16.20
C LEU A 134 9.04 6.49 -16.03
N GLY A 135 9.41 5.71 -15.02
CA GLY A 135 8.75 4.45 -14.72
C GLY A 135 7.29 4.64 -14.33
N LEU A 136 6.98 5.60 -13.46
CA LEU A 136 5.60 5.93 -13.08
C LEU A 136 4.78 6.40 -14.28
N ILE A 137 5.33 7.28 -15.12
CA ILE A 137 4.64 7.77 -16.33
C ILE A 137 4.32 6.58 -17.25
N LEU A 138 5.29 5.71 -17.52
CA LEU A 138 5.09 4.55 -18.37
C LEU A 138 4.09 3.55 -17.78
N TYR A 139 4.17 3.30 -16.47
CA TYR A 139 3.23 2.44 -15.77
C TYR A 139 1.79 2.94 -15.90
N GLU A 140 1.55 4.22 -15.59
CA GLU A 140 0.20 4.79 -15.67
C GLU A 140 -0.31 4.87 -17.12
N LEU A 141 0.54 5.17 -18.09
CA LEU A 141 0.17 5.15 -19.50
C LEU A 141 -0.21 3.75 -19.99
N LEU A 142 0.54 2.71 -19.58
CA LEU A 142 0.20 1.32 -19.90
C LEU A 142 -1.11 0.89 -19.25
N LEU A 143 -1.32 1.26 -18.00
CA LEU A 143 -2.57 0.97 -17.27
C LEU A 143 -3.76 1.64 -17.96
N LEU A 144 -3.64 2.93 -18.33
CA LEU A 144 -4.66 3.65 -19.08
C LEU A 144 -4.94 3.00 -20.43
N ALA A 145 -3.90 2.66 -21.20
CA ALA A 145 -4.05 2.02 -22.51
C ALA A 145 -4.75 0.65 -22.39
N ALA A 146 -4.39 -0.14 -21.36
CA ALA A 146 -5.02 -1.42 -21.09
C ALA A 146 -6.52 -1.26 -20.78
N LEU A 147 -6.86 -0.35 -19.85
CA LEU A 147 -8.25 -0.12 -19.47
C LEU A 147 -9.09 0.47 -20.60
N PHE A 148 -8.53 1.37 -21.42
CA PHE A 148 -9.24 1.93 -22.59
C PHE A 148 -9.49 0.91 -23.70
N SER A 149 -8.71 -0.17 -23.76
CA SER A 149 -8.91 -1.24 -24.74
C SER A 149 -9.98 -2.26 -24.33
N MET A 150 -10.53 -2.15 -23.12
CA MET A 150 -11.56 -3.04 -22.57
C MET A 150 -12.93 -2.37 -22.54
N SER A 151 -14.02 -3.17 -22.58
CA SER A 151 -15.33 -2.66 -22.21
C SER A 151 -15.41 -2.39 -20.70
N PRO A 152 -16.31 -1.49 -20.23
CA PRO A 152 -16.44 -1.20 -18.80
C PRO A 152 -16.66 -2.45 -17.94
N GLU A 153 -17.44 -3.39 -18.43
CA GLU A 153 -17.76 -4.65 -17.73
C GLU A 153 -16.51 -5.54 -17.64
N MET A 154 -15.76 -5.67 -18.73
CA MET A 154 -14.53 -6.45 -18.73
C MET A 154 -13.48 -5.82 -17.83
N ALA A 155 -13.30 -4.50 -17.88
CA ALA A 155 -12.37 -3.79 -17.02
C ALA A 155 -12.71 -3.97 -15.54
N ALA A 156 -14.00 -3.90 -15.17
CA ALA A 156 -14.45 -4.13 -13.80
C ALA A 156 -14.25 -5.57 -13.29
N LEU A 157 -14.25 -6.56 -14.19
CA LEU A 157 -14.05 -7.97 -13.85
C LEU A 157 -12.56 -8.38 -13.77
N THR A 158 -11.66 -7.61 -14.39
CA THR A 158 -10.23 -7.94 -14.47
C THR A 158 -9.38 -7.26 -13.40
N ILE A 159 -9.94 -6.30 -12.68
CA ILE A 159 -9.31 -5.60 -11.55
C ILE A 159 -9.60 -6.30 -10.24
#